data_617eb60fa24fdd5f14821e771670a300
#
_entry.id   617eb60fa24fdd5f14821e771670a300
#
_cell.length_a   1.000
_cell.length_b   1.000
_cell.length_c   1.000
_cell.angle_alpha   90.00
_cell.angle_beta   90.00
_cell.angle_gamma   90.00
#
_symmetry.space_group_name_H-M   'P 1'
#
loop_
_entity.id
_entity.type
_entity.pdbx_description
1 polymer ?
#
loop_
_entity_poly.entity_id
_entity_poly.type
_entity_poly.pdbx_seq_one_letter_code
_entity_poly.pdbx_strand_id
1 'polypeptide(L)'
;MEKKEKSDEVIRLTDIGKSYYIGKQEVPVLTKIDLTISKGEFVSIMGPSGAGKSTLMNILGCLDRPSRGSYKLDGEEVARLGDSALAYTRNRKIGFVFQSFNLLPKLSALDNVILPMIYGNVFKKERRERALRMLDSVGLGDRAYHMPAEMSGGQRQRVAIARALINDPAIIMADEPTGNLDSKSTKEVMEIFSFLYQEGKTIILVTHENDVAAYATRHVILSDGHISKDIRGPLS
;
A
#
# COMPACT_ATOMS: atom_id res chain seq x y z
N MET A 1 1.20 27.82 24.40
CA MET A 1 0.79 27.02 23.26
C MET A 1 2.03 26.24 22.78
N GLU A 2 2.18 25.02 23.23
CA GLU A 2 3.27 24.13 22.77
C GLU A 2 3.04 23.81 21.30
N LYS A 3 4.02 24.16 20.45
CA LYS A 3 4.10 23.64 19.09
C LYS A 3 4.25 22.10 19.21
N LYS A 4 3.18 21.34 18.92
CA LYS A 4 3.28 19.93 18.66
C LYS A 4 4.27 19.78 17.49
N GLU A 5 5.50 19.36 17.78
CA GLU A 5 6.41 18.86 16.76
C GLU A 5 5.64 17.78 15.98
N LYS A 6 5.44 18.01 14.68
CA LYS A 6 4.88 17.00 13.80
C LYS A 6 5.85 15.83 13.85
N SER A 7 5.48 14.72 14.48
CA SER A 7 6.31 13.53 14.47
C SER A 7 6.49 13.10 12.99
N ASP A 8 7.71 12.80 12.59
CA ASP A 8 7.99 12.30 11.23
C ASP A 8 7.37 10.92 10.99
N GLU A 9 6.75 10.33 12.00
CA GLU A 9 6.12 9.03 11.94
C GLU A 9 4.81 9.08 11.16
N VAL A 10 4.71 8.23 10.14
CA VAL A 10 3.46 8.05 9.39
C VAL A 10 2.68 6.84 9.88
N ILE A 11 3.37 5.80 10.37
CA ILE A 11 2.78 4.61 10.98
C ILE A 11 3.43 4.38 12.35
N ARG A 12 2.57 4.13 13.35
CA ARG A 12 2.99 3.59 14.65
C ARG A 12 2.04 2.48 15.07
N LEU A 13 2.56 1.26 15.15
CA LEU A 13 1.92 0.11 15.75
C LEU A 13 2.51 -0.12 17.14
N THR A 14 1.65 -0.35 18.14
CA THR A 14 2.06 -0.65 19.50
C THR A 14 1.27 -1.85 20.02
N ASP A 15 1.98 -2.92 20.38
CA ASP A 15 1.43 -4.19 20.89
C ASP A 15 0.28 -4.73 20.01
N ILE A 16 0.39 -4.64 18.69
CA ILE A 16 -0.64 -5.13 17.79
C ILE A 16 -0.71 -6.65 17.86
N GLY A 17 -1.91 -7.16 18.13
CA GLY A 17 -2.26 -8.57 18.01
C GLY A 17 -3.49 -8.76 17.13
N LYS A 18 -3.50 -9.86 16.39
CA LYS A 18 -4.66 -10.28 15.57
C LYS A 18 -4.92 -11.75 15.74
N SER A 19 -6.14 -12.08 16.11
CA SER A 19 -6.65 -13.44 16.14
C SER A 19 -7.89 -13.57 15.27
N TYR A 20 -8.08 -14.72 14.67
CA TYR A 20 -9.33 -15.12 14.00
C TYR A 20 -9.99 -16.26 14.79
N TYR A 21 -11.29 -16.47 14.57
CA TYR A 21 -12.04 -17.52 15.23
C TYR A 21 -12.50 -18.55 14.20
N ILE A 22 -12.18 -19.83 14.44
CA ILE A 22 -12.71 -20.98 13.69
C ILE A 22 -13.67 -21.69 14.64
N GLY A 23 -14.97 -21.41 14.49
CA GLY A 23 -15.96 -21.82 15.49
C GLY A 23 -15.70 -21.14 16.85
N LYS A 24 -15.35 -21.94 17.87
CA LYS A 24 -14.99 -21.42 19.22
C LYS A 24 -13.49 -21.35 19.47
N GLN A 25 -12.68 -21.84 18.55
CA GLN A 25 -11.23 -21.86 18.70
C GLN A 25 -10.64 -20.54 18.23
N GLU A 26 -9.89 -19.87 19.11
CA GLU A 26 -9.09 -18.69 18.75
C GLU A 26 -7.78 -19.13 18.09
N VAL A 27 -7.46 -18.53 16.93
CA VAL A 27 -6.23 -18.75 16.17
C VAL A 27 -5.48 -17.43 16.11
N PRO A 28 -4.43 -17.24 16.92
CA PRO A 28 -3.61 -16.05 16.84
C PRO A 28 -2.76 -16.08 15.55
N VAL A 29 -2.74 -14.95 14.84
CA VAL A 29 -1.97 -14.79 13.58
C VAL A 29 -0.89 -13.74 13.73
N LEU A 30 -1.15 -12.66 14.49
CA LEU A 30 -0.13 -11.68 14.84
C LEU A 30 -0.09 -11.53 16.36
N THR A 31 1.14 -11.46 16.89
CA THR A 31 1.36 -11.35 18.33
C THR A 31 2.42 -10.30 18.59
N LYS A 32 2.04 -9.26 19.35
CA LYS A 32 2.93 -8.21 19.83
C LYS A 32 3.78 -7.59 18.71
N ILE A 33 3.12 -7.06 17.68
CA ILE A 33 3.80 -6.32 16.61
C ILE A 33 3.97 -4.87 17.07
N ASP A 34 5.22 -4.45 17.25
CA ASP A 34 5.64 -3.08 17.43
C ASP A 34 6.40 -2.64 16.18
N LEU A 35 5.91 -1.60 15.49
CA LEU A 35 6.50 -1.12 14.24
C LEU A 35 6.25 0.37 14.09
N THR A 36 7.31 1.13 13.82
CA THR A 36 7.21 2.55 13.46
C THR A 36 7.79 2.75 12.07
N ILE A 37 7.04 3.43 11.18
CA ILE A 37 7.51 3.82 9.84
C ILE A 37 7.43 5.34 9.75
N SER A 38 8.54 5.97 9.35
CA SER A 38 8.67 7.40 9.14
C SER A 38 8.26 7.80 7.73
N LYS A 39 7.92 9.07 7.54
CA LYS A 39 7.66 9.64 6.21
C LYS A 39 8.90 9.51 5.33
N GLY A 40 8.69 9.15 4.06
CA GLY A 40 9.77 8.98 3.10
C GLY A 40 10.60 7.70 3.30
N GLU A 41 10.17 6.74 4.12
CA GLU A 41 10.82 5.42 4.16
C GLU A 41 10.30 4.52 3.02
N PHE A 42 11.20 3.69 2.48
CA PHE A 42 10.85 2.56 1.61
C PHE A 42 11.12 1.26 2.37
N VAL A 43 10.05 0.62 2.83
CA VAL A 43 10.11 -0.56 3.70
C VAL A 43 9.61 -1.78 2.96
N SER A 44 10.36 -2.87 2.95
CA SER A 44 9.86 -4.18 2.56
C SER A 44 9.40 -4.99 3.77
N ILE A 45 8.27 -5.68 3.66
CA ILE A 45 7.77 -6.66 4.62
C ILE A 45 7.90 -8.03 3.98
N MET A 46 8.75 -8.87 4.59
CA MET A 46 9.11 -10.19 4.08
C MET A 46 8.81 -11.27 5.12
N GLY A 47 8.93 -12.53 4.71
CA GLY A 47 8.80 -13.70 5.57
C GLY A 47 8.19 -14.89 4.83
N PRO A 48 8.23 -16.10 5.40
CA PRO A 48 7.68 -17.30 4.80
C PRO A 48 6.16 -17.23 4.61
N SER A 49 5.60 -18.17 3.85
CA SER A 49 4.14 -18.34 3.77
C SER A 49 3.57 -18.62 5.16
N GLY A 50 2.43 -18.03 5.48
CA GLY A 50 1.80 -18.19 6.80
C GLY A 50 2.38 -17.30 7.92
N ALA A 51 3.45 -16.52 7.69
CA ALA A 51 4.06 -15.67 8.73
C ALA A 51 3.18 -14.50 9.21
N GLY A 52 2.03 -14.23 8.58
CA GLY A 52 1.13 -13.14 8.95
C GLY A 52 1.27 -11.89 8.10
N LYS A 53 2.06 -11.90 7.02
CA LYS A 53 2.29 -10.72 6.13
C LYS A 53 1.00 -10.10 5.61
N SER A 54 0.11 -10.89 5.01
CA SER A 54 -1.17 -10.41 4.48
C SER A 54 -2.08 -9.86 5.59
N THR A 55 -2.06 -10.47 6.79
CA THR A 55 -2.80 -9.98 7.95
C THR A 55 -2.26 -8.62 8.42
N LEU A 56 -0.93 -8.49 8.52
CA LEU A 56 -0.30 -7.21 8.87
C LEU A 56 -0.61 -6.15 7.81
N MET A 57 -0.50 -6.50 6.54
CA MET A 57 -0.86 -5.61 5.44
C MET A 57 -2.31 -5.14 5.50
N ASN A 58 -3.25 -6.05 5.80
CA ASN A 58 -4.67 -5.69 5.92
C ASN A 58 -4.90 -4.70 7.08
N ILE A 59 -4.17 -4.85 8.20
CA ILE A 59 -4.24 -3.92 9.32
C ILE A 59 -3.64 -2.57 8.91
N LEU A 60 -2.42 -2.55 8.39
CA LEU A 60 -1.75 -1.34 7.91
C LEU A 60 -2.58 -0.61 6.86
N GLY A 61 -3.23 -1.38 5.99
CA GLY A 61 -4.11 -0.88 4.93
C GLY A 61 -5.49 -0.44 5.40
N CYS A 62 -5.81 -0.50 6.70
CA CYS A 62 -7.16 -0.22 7.19
C CYS A 62 -8.25 -1.07 6.49
N LEU A 63 -7.92 -2.29 6.05
CA LEU A 63 -8.84 -3.29 5.50
C LEU A 63 -9.40 -4.20 6.59
N ASP A 64 -8.65 -4.37 7.69
CA ASP A 64 -9.04 -5.12 8.87
C ASP A 64 -8.58 -4.38 10.13
N ARG A 65 -9.12 -4.75 11.29
CA ARG A 65 -8.75 -4.17 12.58
C ARG A 65 -7.90 -5.15 13.38
N PRO A 66 -6.95 -4.63 14.17
CA PRO A 66 -6.27 -5.48 15.15
C PRO A 66 -7.27 -5.96 16.20
N SER A 67 -7.01 -7.12 16.80
CA SER A 67 -7.78 -7.61 17.95
C SER A 67 -7.37 -6.91 19.25
N ARG A 68 -6.11 -6.42 19.31
CA ARG A 68 -5.58 -5.63 20.43
C ARG A 68 -4.47 -4.69 19.95
N GLY A 69 -4.08 -3.75 20.81
CA GLY A 69 -3.03 -2.79 20.54
C GLY A 69 -3.56 -1.46 20.01
N SER A 70 -2.65 -0.58 19.62
CA SER A 70 -2.90 0.74 19.06
C SER A 70 -2.26 0.88 17.69
N TYR A 71 -3.00 1.44 16.73
CA TYR A 71 -2.49 1.77 15.40
C TYR A 71 -2.75 3.25 15.10
N LYS A 72 -1.68 4.01 14.99
CA LYS A 72 -1.73 5.41 14.54
C LYS A 72 -1.24 5.52 13.10
N LEU A 73 -2.07 6.13 12.24
CA LEU A 73 -1.76 6.47 10.86
C LEU A 73 -1.76 7.99 10.70
N ASP A 74 -0.60 8.55 10.34
CA ASP A 74 -0.38 10.00 10.20
C ASP A 74 -0.89 10.80 11.42
N GLY A 75 -0.58 10.28 12.62
CA GLY A 75 -0.93 10.85 13.91
C GLY A 75 -2.35 10.54 14.44
N GLU A 76 -3.22 9.91 13.65
CA GLU A 76 -4.59 9.56 14.04
C GLU A 76 -4.69 8.10 14.49
N GLU A 77 -5.33 7.84 15.65
CA GLU A 77 -5.64 6.48 16.11
C GLU A 77 -6.74 5.87 15.24
N VAL A 78 -6.41 4.80 14.51
CA VAL A 78 -7.32 4.18 13.55
C VAL A 78 -7.82 2.79 13.97
N ALA A 79 -7.19 2.14 14.95
CA ALA A 79 -7.55 0.78 15.37
C ALA A 79 -9.02 0.64 15.83
N ARG A 80 -9.60 1.72 16.34
CA ARG A 80 -10.97 1.74 16.91
C ARG A 80 -11.99 2.47 16.06
N LEU A 81 -11.62 2.92 14.85
CA LEU A 81 -12.55 3.62 13.96
C LEU A 81 -13.68 2.69 13.50
N GLY A 82 -14.90 3.21 13.37
CA GLY A 82 -15.99 2.52 12.70
C GLY A 82 -15.73 2.35 11.19
N ASP A 83 -16.50 1.48 10.51
CA ASP A 83 -16.26 1.10 9.11
C ASP A 83 -16.24 2.28 8.15
N SER A 84 -17.17 3.22 8.30
CA SER A 84 -17.23 4.41 7.44
C SER A 84 -16.01 5.32 7.62
N ALA A 85 -15.56 5.54 8.86
CA ALA A 85 -14.40 6.35 9.15
C ALA A 85 -13.11 5.67 8.66
N LEU A 86 -13.02 4.34 8.83
CA LEU A 86 -11.89 3.55 8.33
C LEU A 86 -11.82 3.58 6.80
N ALA A 87 -12.97 3.46 6.11
CA ALA A 87 -13.04 3.57 4.65
C ALA A 87 -12.65 4.97 4.16
N TYR A 88 -13.07 6.01 4.86
CA TYR A 88 -12.68 7.39 4.56
C TYR A 88 -11.17 7.61 4.73
N THR A 89 -10.60 7.17 5.86
CA THR A 89 -9.16 7.25 6.14
C THR A 89 -8.36 6.49 5.07
N ARG A 90 -8.78 5.26 4.74
CA ARG A 90 -8.16 4.45 3.69
C ARG A 90 -8.14 5.17 2.34
N ASN A 91 -9.28 5.72 1.91
CA ASN A 91 -9.38 6.42 0.62
C ASN A 91 -8.43 7.63 0.52
N ARG A 92 -8.18 8.33 1.62
CA ARG A 92 -7.39 9.56 1.63
C ARG A 92 -5.91 9.36 1.93
N LYS A 93 -5.58 8.36 2.77
CA LYS A 93 -4.22 8.21 3.32
C LYS A 93 -3.46 7.02 2.74
N ILE A 94 -4.15 6.09 2.03
CA ILE A 94 -3.53 4.85 1.58
C ILE A 94 -3.79 4.64 0.09
N GLY A 95 -2.71 4.49 -0.67
CA GLY A 95 -2.74 4.05 -2.06
C GLY A 95 -2.40 2.58 -2.16
N PHE A 96 -3.29 1.74 -2.69
CA PHE A 96 -3.06 0.30 -2.84
C PHE A 96 -2.66 -0.10 -4.25
N VAL A 97 -1.63 -0.94 -4.33
CA VAL A 97 -1.17 -1.63 -5.53
C VAL A 97 -1.15 -3.14 -5.24
N PHE A 98 -1.91 -3.94 -5.98
CA PHE A 98 -2.06 -5.38 -5.76
C PHE A 98 -1.44 -6.20 -6.89
N GLN A 99 -1.05 -7.42 -6.61
CA GLN A 99 -0.55 -8.40 -7.58
C GLN A 99 -1.52 -8.63 -8.73
N SER A 100 -2.82 -8.71 -8.46
CA SER A 100 -3.87 -8.95 -9.45
C SER A 100 -4.42 -7.65 -10.07
N PHE A 101 -3.69 -6.51 -9.92
CA PHE A 101 -4.04 -5.17 -10.40
C PHE A 101 -5.37 -4.64 -9.82
N ASN A 102 -6.37 -5.48 -9.58
CA ASN A 102 -7.71 -5.15 -9.06
C ASN A 102 -8.36 -3.98 -9.82
N LEU A 103 -8.18 -3.94 -11.15
CA LEU A 103 -8.87 -3.00 -12.03
C LEU A 103 -10.30 -3.49 -12.30
N LEU A 104 -11.23 -2.55 -12.38
CA LEU A 104 -12.59 -2.86 -12.79
C LEU A 104 -12.60 -3.11 -14.31
N PRO A 105 -12.92 -4.33 -14.77
CA PRO A 105 -12.69 -4.74 -16.16
C PRO A 105 -13.61 -4.03 -17.17
N LYS A 106 -14.73 -3.46 -16.71
CA LYS A 106 -15.72 -2.72 -17.52
C LYS A 106 -15.48 -1.21 -17.52
N LEU A 107 -14.41 -0.74 -16.90
CA LEU A 107 -14.02 0.67 -16.86
C LEU A 107 -12.71 0.85 -17.64
N SER A 108 -12.58 1.98 -18.34
CA SER A 108 -11.34 2.38 -18.99
C SER A 108 -10.20 2.59 -17.96
N ALA A 109 -8.95 2.70 -18.40
CA ALA A 109 -7.83 3.09 -17.55
C ALA A 109 -8.13 4.41 -16.83
N LEU A 110 -8.63 5.40 -17.57
CA LEU A 110 -9.03 6.71 -17.04
C LEU A 110 -10.09 6.58 -15.94
N ASP A 111 -11.14 5.80 -16.16
CA ASP A 111 -12.23 5.66 -15.20
C ASP A 111 -11.80 4.88 -13.95
N ASN A 112 -10.90 3.90 -14.09
CA ASN A 112 -10.27 3.23 -12.96
C ASN A 112 -9.47 4.20 -12.08
N VAL A 113 -8.72 5.13 -12.68
CA VAL A 113 -7.95 6.14 -11.94
C VAL A 113 -8.86 7.21 -11.33
N ILE A 114 -10.00 7.53 -11.95
CA ILE A 114 -10.99 8.49 -11.43
C ILE A 114 -11.68 7.95 -10.16
N LEU A 115 -11.85 6.65 -10.02
CA LEU A 115 -12.70 6.02 -9.01
C LEU A 115 -12.41 6.48 -7.56
N PRO A 116 -11.16 6.52 -7.07
CA PRO A 116 -10.88 6.98 -5.71
C PRO A 116 -11.28 8.45 -5.46
N MET A 117 -11.24 9.29 -6.49
CA MET A 117 -11.66 10.70 -6.39
C MET A 117 -13.17 10.84 -6.25
N ILE A 118 -13.96 9.89 -6.77
CA ILE A 118 -15.41 9.86 -6.57
C ILE A 118 -15.72 9.65 -5.09
N TYR A 119 -15.09 8.66 -4.46
CA TYR A 119 -15.23 8.39 -3.03
C TYR A 119 -14.63 9.49 -2.15
N GLY A 120 -13.59 10.19 -2.65
CA GLY A 120 -12.98 11.35 -1.99
C GLY A 120 -13.74 12.66 -2.15
N ASN A 121 -14.93 12.66 -2.81
CA ASN A 121 -15.76 13.83 -3.05
C ASN A 121 -15.05 14.97 -3.84
N VAL A 122 -14.08 14.64 -4.70
CA VAL A 122 -13.45 15.61 -5.60
C VAL A 122 -14.47 16.10 -6.63
N PHE A 123 -14.45 17.37 -6.98
CA PHE A 123 -15.39 17.94 -7.96
C PHE A 123 -15.27 17.29 -9.35
N LYS A 124 -16.41 16.97 -9.98
CA LYS A 124 -16.49 16.22 -11.24
C LYS A 124 -15.60 16.79 -12.35
N LYS A 125 -15.53 18.12 -12.49
CA LYS A 125 -14.71 18.77 -13.52
C LYS A 125 -13.20 18.63 -13.34
N GLU A 126 -12.73 18.38 -12.14
CA GLU A 126 -11.30 18.23 -11.86
C GLU A 126 -10.81 16.79 -12.07
N ARG A 127 -11.71 15.79 -11.89
CA ARG A 127 -11.34 14.37 -11.88
C ARG A 127 -10.67 13.93 -13.18
N ARG A 128 -11.27 14.31 -14.32
CA ARG A 128 -10.77 13.87 -15.63
C ARG A 128 -9.38 14.40 -15.93
N GLU A 129 -9.16 15.69 -15.71
CA GLU A 129 -7.88 16.32 -15.96
C GLU A 129 -6.79 15.77 -15.04
N ARG A 130 -7.08 15.62 -13.73
CA ARG A 130 -6.14 15.01 -12.77
C ARG A 130 -5.80 13.58 -13.16
N ALA A 131 -6.79 12.78 -13.55
CA ALA A 131 -6.57 11.39 -13.94
C ALA A 131 -5.76 11.25 -15.23
N LEU A 132 -5.98 12.13 -16.23
CA LEU A 132 -5.17 12.16 -17.46
C LEU A 132 -3.71 12.51 -17.16
N ARG A 133 -3.45 13.55 -16.35
CA ARG A 133 -2.08 13.87 -15.92
C ARG A 133 -1.41 12.72 -15.16
N MET A 134 -2.17 12.02 -14.31
CA MET A 134 -1.65 10.88 -13.56
C MET A 134 -1.32 9.70 -14.47
N LEU A 135 -2.14 9.40 -15.48
CA LEU A 135 -1.85 8.37 -16.48
C LEU A 135 -0.64 8.76 -17.33
N ASP A 136 -0.50 10.02 -17.70
CA ASP A 136 0.67 10.52 -18.44
C ASP A 136 1.95 10.35 -17.64
N SER A 137 1.93 10.64 -16.33
CA SER A 137 3.10 10.49 -15.44
C SER A 137 3.60 9.05 -15.29
N VAL A 138 2.76 8.06 -15.58
CA VAL A 138 3.14 6.62 -15.61
C VAL A 138 3.31 6.09 -17.05
N GLY A 139 3.38 6.98 -18.06
CA GLY A 139 3.60 6.64 -19.46
C GLY A 139 2.41 5.95 -20.13
N LEU A 140 1.17 6.32 -19.76
CA LEU A 140 -0.07 5.75 -20.30
C LEU A 140 -1.06 6.81 -20.81
N GLY A 141 -0.61 8.01 -21.15
CA GLY A 141 -1.47 9.08 -21.65
C GLY A 141 -2.24 8.68 -22.91
N ASP A 142 -1.58 8.00 -23.86
CA ASP A 142 -2.15 7.48 -25.10
C ASP A 142 -3.09 6.27 -24.89
N ARG A 143 -3.07 5.65 -23.72
CA ARG A 143 -3.86 4.48 -23.33
C ARG A 143 -5.00 4.79 -22.37
N ALA A 144 -5.28 6.06 -22.09
CA ALA A 144 -6.27 6.47 -21.10
C ALA A 144 -7.66 5.86 -21.32
N TYR A 145 -8.07 5.64 -22.55
CA TYR A 145 -9.40 5.11 -22.90
C TYR A 145 -9.44 3.60 -23.16
N HIS A 146 -8.30 2.89 -23.05
CA HIS A 146 -8.25 1.44 -23.22
C HIS A 146 -8.87 0.73 -22.00
N MET A 147 -9.50 -0.40 -22.26
CA MET A 147 -10.01 -1.30 -21.23
C MET A 147 -8.86 -2.19 -20.71
N PRO A 148 -8.94 -2.70 -19.47
CA PRO A 148 -7.91 -3.60 -18.92
C PRO A 148 -7.61 -4.83 -19.80
N ALA A 149 -8.62 -5.35 -20.53
CA ALA A 149 -8.45 -6.47 -21.43
C ALA A 149 -7.58 -6.17 -22.68
N GLU A 150 -7.43 -4.88 -23.02
CA GLU A 150 -6.65 -4.40 -24.17
C GLU A 150 -5.21 -4.01 -23.77
N MET A 151 -4.84 -4.24 -22.49
CA MET A 151 -3.58 -3.79 -21.91
C MET A 151 -2.70 -4.96 -21.48
N SER A 152 -1.38 -4.81 -21.63
CA SER A 152 -0.40 -5.75 -21.07
C SER A 152 -0.44 -5.78 -19.54
N GLY A 153 0.19 -6.80 -18.92
CA GLY A 153 0.33 -6.89 -17.46
C GLY A 153 0.98 -5.65 -16.85
N GLY A 154 2.12 -5.21 -17.41
CA GLY A 154 2.83 -4.02 -16.96
C GLY A 154 2.02 -2.73 -17.14
N GLN A 155 1.25 -2.61 -18.24
CA GLN A 155 0.35 -1.46 -18.42
C GLN A 155 -0.77 -1.45 -17.38
N ARG A 156 -1.41 -2.60 -17.09
CA ARG A 156 -2.42 -2.72 -16.05
C ARG A 156 -1.87 -2.35 -14.68
N GLN A 157 -0.64 -2.77 -14.37
CA GLN A 157 0.00 -2.42 -13.11
C GLN A 157 0.28 -0.93 -13.01
N ARG A 158 0.73 -0.28 -14.08
CA ARG A 158 0.92 1.18 -14.11
C ARG A 158 -0.41 1.94 -13.93
N VAL A 159 -1.53 1.43 -14.48
CA VAL A 159 -2.87 1.98 -14.17
C VAL A 159 -3.21 1.82 -12.68
N ALA A 160 -2.91 0.66 -12.08
CA ALA A 160 -3.14 0.43 -10.65
C ALA A 160 -2.29 1.38 -9.77
N ILE A 161 -1.04 1.65 -10.16
CA ILE A 161 -0.17 2.64 -9.50
C ILE A 161 -0.75 4.06 -9.65
N ALA A 162 -1.16 4.46 -10.85
CA ALA A 162 -1.79 5.76 -11.07
C ALA A 162 -3.06 5.94 -10.21
N ARG A 163 -3.89 4.89 -10.11
CA ARG A 163 -5.07 4.87 -9.24
C ARG A 163 -4.70 5.01 -7.77
N ALA A 164 -3.62 4.36 -7.33
CA ALA A 164 -3.15 4.43 -5.95
C ALA A 164 -2.67 5.85 -5.58
N LEU A 165 -2.07 6.57 -6.53
CA LEU A 165 -1.48 7.90 -6.32
C LEU A 165 -2.47 9.07 -6.42
N ILE A 166 -3.63 8.88 -7.04
CA ILE A 166 -4.52 9.97 -7.47
C ILE A 166 -5.02 10.89 -6.35
N ASN A 167 -5.15 10.36 -5.12
CA ASN A 167 -5.56 11.12 -3.95
C ASN A 167 -4.38 11.65 -3.11
N ASP A 168 -3.15 11.56 -3.61
CA ASP A 168 -1.92 11.95 -2.90
C ASP A 168 -1.83 11.33 -1.49
N PRO A 169 -1.78 10.00 -1.39
CA PRO A 169 -1.83 9.28 -0.13
C PRO A 169 -0.57 9.51 0.73
N ALA A 170 -0.72 9.36 2.06
CA ALA A 170 0.39 9.41 3.00
C ALA A 170 1.34 8.19 2.86
N ILE A 171 0.78 7.04 2.47
CA ILE A 171 1.53 5.80 2.24
C ILE A 171 1.05 5.09 0.96
N ILE A 172 1.98 4.46 0.27
CA ILE A 172 1.73 3.56 -0.86
C ILE A 172 2.01 2.14 -0.37
N MET A 173 1.00 1.27 -0.45
CA MET A 173 1.11 -0.14 -0.07
C MET A 173 1.05 -1.01 -1.30
N ALA A 174 2.10 -1.79 -1.54
CA ALA A 174 2.23 -2.68 -2.68
C ALA A 174 2.31 -4.14 -2.21
N ASP A 175 1.34 -4.96 -2.58
CA ASP A 175 1.26 -6.38 -2.28
C ASP A 175 1.66 -7.20 -3.49
N GLU A 176 2.86 -7.79 -3.45
CA GLU A 176 3.43 -8.59 -4.56
C GLU A 176 3.27 -7.88 -5.93
N PRO A 177 3.67 -6.60 -6.06
CA PRO A 177 3.27 -5.78 -7.21
C PRO A 177 3.83 -6.26 -8.55
N THR A 178 4.74 -7.21 -8.54
CA THR A 178 5.45 -7.76 -9.70
C THR A 178 5.15 -9.24 -9.96
N GLY A 179 4.44 -9.92 -9.06
CA GLY A 179 4.25 -11.37 -9.10
C GLY A 179 3.50 -11.92 -10.32
N ASN A 180 2.85 -11.07 -11.12
CA ASN A 180 2.17 -11.43 -12.36
C ASN A 180 2.78 -10.76 -13.61
N LEU A 181 4.05 -10.31 -13.52
CA LEU A 181 4.72 -9.56 -14.56
C LEU A 181 5.93 -10.33 -15.12
N ASP A 182 6.25 -10.09 -16.39
CA ASP A 182 7.55 -10.46 -16.94
C ASP A 182 8.68 -9.61 -16.39
N SER A 183 9.93 -10.05 -16.53
CA SER A 183 11.12 -9.38 -15.96
C SER A 183 11.29 -7.93 -16.43
N LYS A 184 10.91 -7.62 -17.69
CA LYS A 184 10.99 -6.26 -18.21
C LYS A 184 9.96 -5.36 -17.53
N SER A 185 8.71 -5.80 -17.47
CA SER A 185 7.62 -5.08 -16.80
C SER A 185 7.87 -4.94 -15.29
N THR A 186 8.47 -5.96 -14.65
CA THR A 186 8.92 -5.91 -13.25
C THR A 186 9.87 -4.75 -13.04
N LYS A 187 10.91 -4.64 -13.87
CA LYS A 187 11.90 -3.55 -13.78
C LYS A 187 11.23 -2.18 -13.96
N GLU A 188 10.40 -2.01 -14.99
CA GLU A 188 9.68 -0.76 -15.25
C GLU A 188 8.81 -0.34 -14.05
N VAL A 189 8.10 -1.28 -13.42
CA VAL A 189 7.27 -1.02 -12.24
C VAL A 189 8.12 -0.65 -11.02
N MET A 190 9.24 -1.35 -10.79
CA MET A 190 10.12 -1.04 -9.66
C MET A 190 10.86 0.28 -9.84
N GLU A 191 11.17 0.70 -11.08
CA GLU A 191 11.70 2.04 -11.39
C GLU A 191 10.69 3.13 -11.02
N ILE A 192 9.38 2.92 -11.23
CA ILE A 192 8.35 3.86 -10.76
C ILE A 192 8.36 3.96 -9.22
N PHE A 193 8.42 2.84 -8.49
CA PHE A 193 8.50 2.89 -7.02
C PHE A 193 9.78 3.59 -6.55
N SER A 194 10.92 3.35 -7.21
CA SER A 194 12.18 4.03 -6.90
C SER A 194 12.08 5.55 -7.11
N PHE A 195 11.46 5.98 -8.21
CA PHE A 195 11.20 7.39 -8.47
C PHE A 195 10.30 8.00 -7.40
N LEU A 196 9.19 7.34 -7.04
CA LEU A 196 8.28 7.79 -6.00
C LEU A 196 8.98 7.92 -4.63
N TYR A 197 9.88 7.00 -4.32
CA TYR A 197 10.71 7.07 -3.11
C TYR A 197 11.63 8.30 -3.13
N GLN A 198 12.30 8.57 -4.26
CA GLN A 198 13.15 9.76 -4.44
C GLN A 198 12.35 11.06 -4.31
N GLU A 199 11.07 11.06 -4.70
CA GLU A 199 10.13 12.17 -4.50
C GLU A 199 9.61 12.26 -3.04
N GLY A 200 10.14 11.45 -2.12
CA GLY A 200 9.81 11.49 -0.69
C GLY A 200 8.52 10.77 -0.30
N LYS A 201 7.95 9.93 -1.19
CA LYS A 201 6.77 9.10 -0.83
C LYS A 201 7.17 7.98 0.10
N THR A 202 6.29 7.65 1.04
CA THR A 202 6.44 6.50 1.93
C THR A 202 5.88 5.26 1.25
N ILE A 203 6.69 4.21 1.13
CA ILE A 203 6.33 2.99 0.41
C ILE A 203 6.48 1.78 1.33
N ILE A 204 5.45 0.92 1.35
CA ILE A 204 5.46 -0.38 2.03
C ILE A 204 5.25 -1.45 0.97
N LEU A 205 6.25 -2.27 0.78
CA LEU A 205 6.27 -3.35 -0.21
C LEU A 205 6.19 -4.70 0.51
N VAL A 206 5.14 -5.45 0.25
CA VAL A 206 5.05 -6.85 0.69
C VAL A 206 5.50 -7.73 -0.45
N THR A 207 6.55 -8.53 -0.23
CA THR A 207 7.06 -9.46 -1.23
C THR A 207 7.81 -10.63 -0.58
N HIS A 208 7.90 -11.74 -1.29
CA HIS A 208 8.78 -12.87 -0.96
C HIS A 208 10.00 -12.95 -1.89
N GLU A 209 10.08 -12.08 -2.91
CA GLU A 209 11.18 -12.03 -3.88
C GLU A 209 12.29 -11.11 -3.37
N ASN A 210 13.50 -11.64 -3.18
CA ASN A 210 14.66 -10.88 -2.68
C ASN A 210 15.06 -9.74 -3.63
N ASP A 211 15.02 -9.98 -4.94
CA ASP A 211 15.40 -8.98 -5.96
C ASP A 211 14.44 -7.77 -5.93
N VAL A 212 13.15 -8.02 -5.67
CA VAL A 212 12.13 -6.98 -5.53
C VAL A 212 12.27 -6.26 -4.18
N ALA A 213 12.53 -7.00 -3.10
CA ALA A 213 12.75 -6.42 -1.79
C ALA A 213 14.01 -5.52 -1.75
N ALA A 214 15.04 -5.83 -2.55
CA ALA A 214 16.28 -5.05 -2.61
C ALA A 214 16.12 -3.60 -3.06
N TYR A 215 14.97 -3.23 -3.64
CA TYR A 215 14.63 -1.82 -3.92
C TYR A 215 14.31 -1.00 -2.66
N ALA A 216 13.90 -1.67 -1.58
CA ALA A 216 13.64 -1.01 -0.30
C ALA A 216 14.94 -0.74 0.47
N THR A 217 14.90 0.28 1.34
CA THR A 217 16.04 0.66 2.19
C THR A 217 15.94 0.12 3.61
N ARG A 218 14.82 -0.53 3.96
CA ARG A 218 14.56 -1.17 5.25
C ARG A 218 13.74 -2.44 5.04
N HIS A 219 14.08 -3.48 5.78
CA HIS A 219 13.51 -4.82 5.62
C HIS A 219 12.97 -5.31 6.96
N VAL A 220 11.65 -5.46 7.04
CA VAL A 220 10.96 -6.03 8.20
C VAL A 220 10.63 -7.49 7.89
N ILE A 221 11.20 -8.41 8.64
CA ILE A 221 11.01 -9.85 8.42
C ILE A 221 10.05 -10.40 9.47
N LEU A 222 8.93 -10.94 9.02
CA LEU A 222 7.96 -11.64 9.86
C LEU A 222 8.26 -13.14 9.91
N SER A 223 8.13 -13.73 11.09
CA SER A 223 8.10 -15.17 11.32
C SER A 223 7.11 -15.48 12.44
N ASP A 224 6.24 -16.45 12.21
CA ASP A 224 5.28 -16.95 13.21
C ASP A 224 4.47 -15.85 13.92
N GLY A 225 4.03 -14.86 13.15
CA GLY A 225 3.22 -13.77 13.66
C GLY A 225 3.97 -12.68 14.44
N HIS A 226 5.30 -12.66 14.41
CA HIS A 226 6.16 -11.68 15.09
C HIS A 226 7.12 -11.02 14.10
N ILE A 227 7.61 -9.82 14.42
CA ILE A 227 8.78 -9.25 13.72
C ILE A 227 10.02 -9.93 14.26
N SER A 228 10.67 -10.76 13.41
CA SER A 228 11.89 -11.46 13.77
C SER A 228 13.16 -10.62 13.52
N LYS A 229 13.13 -9.76 12.49
CA LYS A 229 14.21 -8.84 12.15
C LYS A 229 13.67 -7.54 11.59
N ASP A 230 14.38 -6.45 11.86
CA ASP A 230 14.14 -5.12 11.30
C ASP A 230 15.52 -4.55 10.93
N ILE A 231 15.81 -4.53 9.63
CA ILE A 231 17.16 -4.26 9.10
C ILE A 231 17.11 -3.01 8.25
N ARG A 232 17.99 -2.05 8.51
CA ARG A 232 18.22 -0.89 7.63
C ARG A 232 19.46 -1.15 6.78
N GLY A 233 19.36 -0.90 5.48
CA GLY A 233 20.41 -1.16 4.50
C GLY A 233 20.15 -2.41 3.67
N PRO A 234 21.14 -2.89 2.89
CA PRO A 234 20.95 -4.01 1.98
C PRO A 234 20.63 -5.32 2.71
N LEU A 235 19.82 -6.15 2.07
CA LEU A 235 19.61 -7.54 2.51
C LEU A 235 20.93 -8.31 2.38
N SER A 236 21.45 -8.78 3.50
CA SER A 236 22.64 -9.67 3.57
C SER A 236 22.22 -11.13 3.53
#